data_46bfd3ce027dfdfa163fb9eca19e56f4
#
_entry.id   46bfd3ce027dfdfa163fb9eca19e56f4
#
_cell.length_a   1.000
_cell.length_b   1.000
_cell.length_c   1.000
_cell.angle_alpha   90.00
_cell.angle_beta   90.00
_cell.angle_gamma   90.00
#
_symmetry.space_group_name_H-M   'P 1'
#
loop_
_entity.id
_entity.type
_entity.pdbx_description
1 polymer ?
#
loop_
_entity_poly.entity_id
_entity_poly.type
_entity_poly.pdbx_seq_one_letter_code
_entity_poly.pdbx_strand_id
1 'polypeptide(L)'
;MLIICLEEEKERADELRLLFDKMAIYSGILPAKSKRGGRRSIEKQFFAFFNLTPSNTGDTAQPVDGKTLDSQEDTPTHVIIISHLAPEWVDFLAGFSCGSHVPFLAYGEDAKKCVPEVYNFCFKILETQDSLFAYLDSESAALKKKEVDRETQKARNALLEQGIPVNNNSLGQCVAEGRLDDIVLFFGAGFTPDTKDKTGVPLLNIAARAGNYEIVQFLLKAGAPVNLRAEDRDTNALLDSVMGKFSDIITDLIKAGSDVNIQSKDGQTALIVAVGADETEIVEELLKAGANPDISDNMGMSARKYASLFRKTELVNLFNTYTPEKKG
;
A
#
# COMPACT_ATOMS: atom_id res chain seq x y z
N MET A 1 1.60 -3.48 24.61
CA MET A 1 2.09 -2.43 25.53
C MET A 1 1.97 -2.90 26.96
N LEU A 2 2.91 -2.59 27.85
CA LEU A 2 2.87 -2.96 29.25
C LEU A 2 2.68 -1.73 30.13
N ILE A 3 1.70 -1.75 31.03
CA ILE A 3 1.44 -0.69 31.99
C ILE A 3 1.92 -1.16 33.37
N ILE A 4 2.84 -0.44 33.98
CA ILE A 4 3.32 -0.73 35.34
C ILE A 4 2.74 0.31 36.30
N CYS A 5 2.05 -0.17 37.33
CA CYS A 5 1.45 0.69 38.38
C CYS A 5 1.62 0.07 39.77
N LEU A 6 1.46 0.89 40.82
CA LEU A 6 1.25 0.38 42.18
C LEU A 6 -0.16 -0.20 42.29
N GLU A 7 -0.34 -1.18 43.20
CA GLU A 7 -1.63 -1.84 43.41
C GLU A 7 -2.75 -0.83 43.79
N GLU A 8 -2.36 0.26 44.45
CA GLU A 8 -3.23 1.38 44.84
C GLU A 8 -3.74 2.21 43.66
N GLU A 9 -3.09 2.13 42.48
CA GLU A 9 -3.40 2.91 41.27
C GLU A 9 -3.90 2.02 40.12
N LYS A 10 -4.34 0.82 40.44
CA LYS A 10 -4.83 -0.15 39.45
C LYS A 10 -6.02 0.38 38.64
N GLU A 11 -6.91 1.13 39.29
CA GLU A 11 -8.08 1.75 38.64
C GLU A 11 -7.66 2.69 37.50
N ARG A 12 -6.65 3.53 37.72
CA ARG A 12 -6.06 4.39 36.70
C ARG A 12 -5.38 3.61 35.56
N ALA A 13 -4.77 2.48 35.88
CA ALA A 13 -4.20 1.59 34.87
C ALA A 13 -5.28 0.90 34.04
N ASP A 14 -6.40 0.52 34.64
CA ASP A 14 -7.55 -0.05 33.94
C ASP A 14 -8.22 0.98 33.01
N GLU A 15 -8.31 2.24 33.42
CA GLU A 15 -8.79 3.34 32.55
C GLU A 15 -7.90 3.51 31.32
N LEU A 16 -6.58 3.54 31.50
CA LEU A 16 -5.62 3.59 30.39
C LEU A 16 -5.73 2.38 29.46
N ARG A 17 -5.92 1.18 30.03
CA ARG A 17 -6.12 -0.04 29.25
C ARG A 17 -7.38 0.05 28.37
N LEU A 18 -8.49 0.52 28.92
CA LEU A 18 -9.73 0.75 28.17
C LEU A 18 -9.55 1.76 27.06
N LEU A 19 -8.72 2.78 27.28
CA LEU A 19 -8.39 3.76 26.25
C LEU A 19 -7.58 3.12 25.12
N PHE A 20 -6.58 2.33 25.44
CA PHE A 20 -5.77 1.60 24.46
C PHE A 20 -6.59 0.57 23.67
N ASP A 21 -7.51 -0.13 24.32
CA ASP A 21 -8.43 -1.06 23.64
C ASP A 21 -9.29 -0.34 22.59
N LYS A 22 -9.76 0.90 22.89
CA LYS A 22 -10.47 1.75 21.91
C LYS A 22 -9.60 2.16 20.70
N MET A 23 -8.29 2.23 20.91
CA MET A 23 -7.30 2.54 19.86
C MET A 23 -6.77 1.29 19.16
N ALA A 24 -7.32 0.12 19.45
CA ALA A 24 -6.84 -1.19 18.97
C ALA A 24 -5.37 -1.49 19.37
N ILE A 25 -4.93 -0.98 20.53
CA ILE A 25 -3.60 -1.23 21.09
C ILE A 25 -3.74 -2.27 22.20
N TYR A 26 -3.18 -3.46 21.97
CA TYR A 26 -3.15 -4.51 23.00
C TYR A 26 -2.25 -4.09 24.19
N SER A 27 -2.78 -4.10 25.40
CA SER A 27 -2.05 -3.71 26.61
C SER A 27 -2.28 -4.67 27.77
N GLY A 28 -1.25 -4.89 28.55
CA GLY A 28 -1.29 -5.65 29.80
C GLY A 28 -0.92 -4.77 31.00
N ILE A 29 -1.44 -5.11 32.17
CA ILE A 29 -1.15 -4.39 33.43
C ILE A 29 -0.30 -5.28 34.32
N LEU A 30 0.83 -4.77 34.80
CA LEU A 30 1.68 -5.38 35.82
C LEU A 30 1.60 -4.57 37.11
N PRO A 31 0.80 -4.97 38.11
CA PRO A 31 0.75 -4.29 39.40
C PRO A 31 2.03 -4.59 40.19
N ALA A 32 2.74 -3.54 40.57
CA ALA A 32 3.88 -3.65 41.49
C ALA A 32 3.39 -3.84 42.93
N LYS A 33 3.70 -4.95 43.55
CA LYS A 33 3.17 -5.35 44.91
C LYS A 33 3.66 -4.50 46.08
N SER A 34 4.69 -3.67 45.93
CA SER A 34 5.23 -2.86 47.01
C SER A 34 6.05 -1.68 46.55
N LYS A 35 5.94 -0.55 47.24
CA LYS A 35 6.84 0.56 47.15
C LYS A 35 8.29 0.24 47.55
N ARG A 36 8.48 -0.88 48.33
CA ARG A 36 9.75 -1.38 48.84
C ARG A 36 9.89 -2.86 48.49
N GLY A 37 10.30 -3.18 47.32
CA GLY A 37 10.64 -4.55 46.90
C GLY A 37 12.13 -4.62 46.55
N GLY A 38 12.86 -5.58 47.16
CA GLY A 38 14.24 -5.78 46.76
C GLY A 38 14.34 -6.20 45.30
N ARG A 39 15.42 -5.84 44.61
CA ARG A 39 15.66 -6.07 43.14
C ARG A 39 15.26 -7.46 42.66
N ARG A 40 15.60 -8.52 43.41
CA ARG A 40 15.26 -9.93 43.07
C ARG A 40 13.75 -10.20 43.05
N SER A 41 12.97 -9.51 43.86
CA SER A 41 11.49 -9.66 43.88
C SER A 41 10.87 -8.99 42.62
N ILE A 42 11.43 -7.88 42.21
CA ILE A 42 11.02 -7.11 41.04
C ILE A 42 11.29 -7.89 39.77
N GLU A 43 12.53 -8.32 39.60
CA GLU A 43 12.96 -9.16 38.47
C GLU A 43 12.05 -10.40 38.36
N LYS A 44 11.79 -11.09 39.45
CA LYS A 44 10.93 -12.27 39.46
C LYS A 44 9.50 -11.98 39.02
N GLN A 45 8.92 -10.88 39.46
CA GLN A 45 7.57 -10.47 39.03
C GLN A 45 7.53 -10.10 37.54
N PHE A 46 8.52 -9.34 37.07
CA PHE A 46 8.64 -8.93 35.70
C PHE A 46 8.84 -10.13 34.74
N PHE A 47 9.80 -11.00 35.06
CA PHE A 47 10.06 -12.19 34.24
C PHE A 47 8.92 -13.19 34.26
N ALA A 48 8.24 -13.35 35.43
CA ALA A 48 7.05 -14.21 35.51
C ALA A 48 5.89 -13.70 34.64
N PHE A 49 5.74 -12.38 34.50
CA PHE A 49 4.70 -11.81 33.64
C PHE A 49 4.91 -12.17 32.16
N PHE A 50 6.16 -12.27 31.74
CA PHE A 50 6.53 -12.64 30.35
C PHE A 50 6.82 -14.14 30.18
N ASN A 51 6.60 -14.99 31.17
CA ASN A 51 7.01 -16.41 31.19
C ASN A 51 8.52 -16.60 30.90
N LEU A 52 9.34 -15.60 31.26
CA LEU A 52 10.79 -15.63 31.12
C LEU A 52 11.43 -16.14 32.44
N THR A 53 12.58 -16.78 32.36
CA THR A 53 13.37 -17.16 33.53
C THR A 53 14.54 -16.21 33.72
N PRO A 54 14.75 -15.65 34.96
CA PRO A 54 15.90 -14.80 35.20
C PRO A 54 17.21 -15.60 35.05
N SER A 55 18.17 -15.13 34.32
CA SER A 55 19.50 -15.73 34.23
C SER A 55 20.22 -15.61 35.58
N ASN A 56 20.82 -16.70 36.05
CA ASN A 56 21.59 -16.72 37.30
C ASN A 56 22.96 -16.05 37.25
N THR A 57 23.32 -15.45 36.14
CA THR A 57 24.59 -14.78 35.93
C THR A 57 24.37 -13.30 35.64
N GLY A 58 25.09 -12.46 36.33
CA GLY A 58 24.96 -10.98 36.33
C GLY A 58 25.20 -10.26 35.01
N ASP A 59 25.13 -10.93 33.88
CA ASP A 59 25.22 -10.37 32.55
C ASP A 59 24.03 -10.82 31.71
N THR A 60 23.26 -9.86 31.23
CA THR A 60 22.23 -9.92 30.18
C THR A 60 21.34 -11.16 30.21
N ALA A 61 20.05 -10.96 30.39
CA ALA A 61 19.01 -12.00 30.31
C ALA A 61 19.13 -12.80 29.01
N GLN A 62 19.67 -14.03 29.08
CA GLN A 62 19.60 -14.99 27.97
C GLN A 62 18.43 -15.95 28.20
N PRO A 63 17.65 -16.30 27.16
CA PRO A 63 16.59 -17.29 27.26
C PRO A 63 17.18 -18.67 27.61
N VAL A 64 16.63 -19.33 28.60
CA VAL A 64 16.96 -20.74 28.90
C VAL A 64 16.19 -21.62 27.92
N ASP A 65 16.88 -22.60 27.30
CA ASP A 65 16.38 -23.57 26.31
C ASP A 65 16.40 -23.16 24.84
N GLY A 66 17.51 -22.57 24.36
CA GLY A 66 17.76 -22.52 22.89
C GLY A 66 16.63 -21.92 22.04
N LYS A 67 15.55 -21.45 22.64
CA LYS A 67 14.61 -20.54 22.02
C LYS A 67 15.25 -19.16 22.06
N THR A 68 15.95 -18.84 21.01
CA THR A 68 16.20 -17.44 20.68
C THR A 68 14.90 -16.68 20.80
N LEU A 69 14.93 -15.46 21.31
CA LEU A 69 13.83 -14.48 21.26
C LEU A 69 13.47 -14.13 19.78
N ASP A 70 13.32 -15.16 18.94
CA ASP A 70 12.92 -15.02 17.54
C ASP A 70 11.41 -14.95 17.34
N SER A 71 10.63 -15.19 18.39
CA SER A 71 9.22 -14.79 18.41
C SER A 71 9.14 -13.37 18.97
N GLN A 72 9.29 -12.37 18.11
CA GLN A 72 9.04 -10.95 18.39
C GLN A 72 7.62 -10.67 18.91
N GLU A 73 6.80 -11.70 19.14
CA GLU A 73 5.40 -11.60 19.56
C GLU A 73 5.22 -11.40 21.06
N ASP A 74 6.22 -11.76 21.89
CA ASP A 74 6.07 -11.75 23.36
C ASP A 74 6.76 -10.61 24.10
N THR A 75 7.58 -9.79 23.42
CA THR A 75 8.21 -8.63 24.04
C THR A 75 7.33 -7.38 23.92
N PRO A 76 7.14 -6.60 25.02
CA PRO A 76 6.36 -5.38 24.93
C PRO A 76 7.06 -4.37 23.99
N THR A 77 6.30 -3.78 23.08
CA THR A 77 6.81 -2.71 22.23
C THR A 77 7.12 -1.44 23.02
N HIS A 78 6.40 -1.22 24.12
CA HIS A 78 6.57 -0.06 25.01
C HIS A 78 6.20 -0.44 26.42
N VAL A 79 6.82 0.21 27.41
CA VAL A 79 6.47 0.10 28.83
C VAL A 79 6.08 1.49 29.37
N ILE A 80 4.91 1.58 29.99
CA ILE A 80 4.40 2.82 30.58
C ILE A 80 4.39 2.69 32.08
N ILE A 81 4.99 3.66 32.77
CA ILE A 81 4.97 3.79 34.21
C ILE A 81 4.02 4.94 34.58
N ILE A 82 3.01 4.66 35.40
CA ILE A 82 2.02 5.66 35.83
C ILE A 82 2.12 5.99 37.33
N SER A 83 3.09 5.41 38.05
CA SER A 83 3.21 5.49 39.49
C SER A 83 4.61 5.83 39.94
N HIS A 84 4.73 6.36 41.15
CA HIS A 84 6.02 6.46 41.85
C HIS A 84 6.54 5.09 42.24
N LEU A 85 7.38 4.49 41.41
CA LEU A 85 8.02 3.22 41.73
C LEU A 85 9.19 3.40 42.69
N ALA A 86 9.52 2.33 43.44
CA ALA A 86 10.75 2.30 44.22
C ALA A 86 11.99 2.47 43.29
N PRO A 87 13.08 3.10 43.76
CA PRO A 87 14.28 3.32 42.95
C PRO A 87 14.80 2.05 42.27
N GLU A 88 14.72 0.92 42.97
CA GLU A 88 15.18 -0.37 42.43
C GLU A 88 14.37 -0.84 41.22
N TRP A 89 13.08 -0.48 41.12
CA TRP A 89 12.27 -0.72 39.93
C TRP A 89 12.71 0.16 38.77
N VAL A 90 12.96 1.44 39.05
CA VAL A 90 13.40 2.38 38.04
C VAL A 90 14.77 1.98 37.47
N ASP A 91 15.71 1.61 38.37
CA ASP A 91 17.05 1.11 37.99
C ASP A 91 16.96 -0.17 37.12
N PHE A 92 16.09 -1.11 37.52
CA PHE A 92 15.87 -2.34 36.77
C PHE A 92 15.30 -2.05 35.37
N LEU A 93 14.26 -1.23 35.29
CA LEU A 93 13.60 -0.87 34.03
C LEU A 93 14.51 -0.05 33.11
N ALA A 94 15.33 0.84 33.67
CA ALA A 94 16.33 1.58 32.89
C ALA A 94 17.38 0.65 32.29
N GLY A 95 17.88 -0.30 33.09
CA GLY A 95 18.81 -1.33 32.62
C GLY A 95 18.19 -2.26 31.54
N PHE A 96 16.95 -2.64 31.71
CA PHE A 96 16.22 -3.43 30.74
C PHE A 96 16.00 -2.66 29.43
N SER A 97 15.60 -1.38 29.49
CA SER A 97 15.44 -0.53 28.32
C SER A 97 16.73 -0.43 27.50
N CYS A 98 17.85 -0.17 28.19
CA CYS A 98 19.16 -0.09 27.52
C CYS A 98 19.58 -1.41 26.83
N GLY A 99 19.22 -2.55 27.45
CA GLY A 99 19.58 -3.87 26.90
C GLY A 99 18.64 -4.40 25.83
N SER A 100 17.34 -4.10 25.93
CA SER A 100 16.31 -4.64 25.05
C SER A 100 15.86 -3.66 23.95
N HIS A 101 16.31 -2.41 23.98
CA HIS A 101 15.85 -1.32 23.11
C HIS A 101 14.34 -1.06 23.16
N VAL A 102 13.67 -1.45 24.24
CA VAL A 102 12.24 -1.18 24.48
C VAL A 102 12.10 0.23 25.06
N PRO A 103 11.33 1.14 24.44
CA PRO A 103 11.12 2.49 24.97
C PRO A 103 10.28 2.46 26.25
N PHE A 104 10.70 3.23 27.24
CA PHE A 104 9.97 3.46 28.49
C PHE A 104 9.35 4.85 28.52
N LEU A 105 8.11 4.92 28.99
CA LEU A 105 7.34 6.12 29.10
C LEU A 105 6.96 6.35 30.57
N ALA A 106 7.15 7.55 31.10
CA ALA A 106 6.57 7.98 32.37
C ALA A 106 5.37 8.88 32.06
N TYR A 107 4.18 8.50 32.54
CA TYR A 107 2.93 9.17 32.19
C TYR A 107 2.20 9.70 33.43
N GLY A 108 1.70 10.93 33.33
CA GLY A 108 0.88 11.62 34.30
C GLY A 108 1.49 12.93 34.80
N GLU A 109 0.71 13.68 35.56
CA GLU A 109 1.10 15.03 36.06
C GLU A 109 2.40 15.04 36.90
N ASP A 110 2.65 13.91 37.59
CA ASP A 110 3.86 13.71 38.39
C ASP A 110 4.94 12.88 37.68
N ALA A 111 4.81 12.69 36.36
CA ALA A 111 5.73 11.84 35.61
C ALA A 111 7.23 12.21 35.78
N LYS A 112 7.54 13.52 35.88
CA LYS A 112 8.91 13.99 36.16
C LYS A 112 9.44 13.57 37.53
N LYS A 113 8.57 13.37 38.50
CA LYS A 113 8.96 12.94 39.84
C LYS A 113 9.13 11.45 39.94
N CYS A 114 8.53 10.69 38.98
CA CYS A 114 8.58 9.24 38.93
C CYS A 114 9.94 8.72 38.47
N VAL A 115 10.69 9.51 37.70
CA VAL A 115 11.97 9.12 37.10
C VAL A 115 13.07 10.09 37.52
N PRO A 116 14.15 9.65 38.18
CA PRO A 116 15.29 10.49 38.47
C PRO A 116 15.91 11.08 37.20
N GLU A 117 16.42 12.29 37.25
CA GLU A 117 17.00 13.00 36.09
C GLU A 117 18.12 12.21 35.39
N VAL A 118 18.82 11.38 36.14
CA VAL A 118 19.90 10.51 35.66
C VAL A 118 19.41 9.52 34.57
N TYR A 119 18.11 9.20 34.58
CA TYR A 119 17.51 8.26 33.61
C TYR A 119 16.69 8.93 32.50
N ASN A 120 16.73 10.26 32.37
CA ASN A 120 16.01 10.98 31.32
C ASN A 120 16.35 10.54 29.89
N PHE A 121 17.53 9.89 29.69
CA PHE A 121 17.90 9.34 28.41
C PHE A 121 17.21 7.99 28.07
N CYS A 122 16.67 7.30 29.10
CA CYS A 122 15.95 6.02 28.93
C CYS A 122 14.44 6.18 28.89
N PHE A 123 13.91 7.28 29.46
CA PHE A 123 12.47 7.48 29.63
C PHE A 123 12.00 8.73 28.89
N LYS A 124 10.87 8.60 28.19
CA LYS A 124 10.13 9.73 27.64
C LYS A 124 9.04 10.13 28.63
N ILE A 125 9.04 11.39 29.04
CA ILE A 125 8.10 11.94 30.01
C ILE A 125 6.90 12.54 29.26
N LEU A 126 5.68 12.09 29.60
CA LEU A 126 4.41 12.51 29.01
C LEU A 126 3.46 12.95 30.12
N GLU A 127 3.36 14.26 30.33
CA GLU A 127 2.62 14.82 31.48
C GLU A 127 1.10 14.83 31.24
N THR A 128 0.66 14.93 30.00
CA THR A 128 -0.75 15.10 29.64
C THR A 128 -1.23 13.99 28.71
N GLN A 129 -2.56 13.81 28.67
CA GLN A 129 -3.20 12.86 27.74
C GLN A 129 -2.92 13.22 26.28
N ASP A 130 -2.90 14.50 25.93
CA ASP A 130 -2.60 14.96 24.57
C ASP A 130 -1.18 14.62 24.15
N SER A 131 -0.21 14.74 25.08
CA SER A 131 1.18 14.37 24.81
C SER A 131 1.34 12.84 24.62
N LEU A 132 0.56 12.04 25.34
CA LEU A 132 0.51 10.59 25.16
C LEU A 132 -0.10 10.24 23.80
N PHE A 133 -1.21 10.83 23.42
CA PHE A 133 -1.84 10.58 22.12
C PHE A 133 -0.93 10.98 20.97
N ALA A 134 -0.35 12.19 21.01
CA ALA A 134 0.59 12.63 19.97
C ALA A 134 1.78 11.67 19.82
N TYR A 135 2.28 11.14 20.93
CA TYR A 135 3.34 10.12 20.91
C TYR A 135 2.87 8.83 20.26
N LEU A 136 1.71 8.30 20.68
CA LEU A 136 1.17 7.04 20.14
C LEU A 136 0.82 7.14 18.66
N ASP A 137 0.30 8.27 18.21
CA ASP A 137 0.02 8.52 16.80
C ASP A 137 1.31 8.53 15.97
N SER A 138 2.36 9.18 16.48
CA SER A 138 3.67 9.20 15.82
C SER A 138 4.29 7.81 15.70
N GLU A 139 4.20 7.01 16.78
CA GLU A 139 4.69 5.63 16.79
C GLU A 139 3.85 4.70 15.91
N SER A 140 2.52 4.85 15.94
CA SER A 140 1.62 4.10 15.06
C SER A 140 1.93 4.36 13.59
N ALA A 141 2.19 5.62 13.22
CA ALA A 141 2.60 5.96 11.86
C ALA A 141 3.96 5.35 11.49
N ALA A 142 4.92 5.38 12.42
CA ALA A 142 6.24 4.77 12.21
C ALA A 142 6.17 3.24 12.09
N LEU A 143 5.35 2.58 12.91
CA LEU A 143 5.12 1.13 12.85
C LEU A 143 4.44 0.72 11.54
N LYS A 144 3.37 1.43 11.14
CA LYS A 144 2.69 1.21 9.85
C LYS A 144 3.66 1.36 8.68
N LYS A 145 4.52 2.38 8.73
CA LYS A 145 5.56 2.58 7.70
C LYS A 145 6.53 1.40 7.65
N LYS A 146 7.04 0.94 8.80
CA LYS A 146 7.92 -0.22 8.88
C LYS A 146 7.26 -1.50 8.35
N GLU A 147 5.98 -1.69 8.62
CA GLU A 147 5.21 -2.83 8.12
C GLU A 147 5.05 -2.77 6.60
N VAL A 148 4.68 -1.61 6.04
CA VAL A 148 4.63 -1.38 4.60
C VAL A 148 6.00 -1.62 3.95
N ASP A 149 7.09 -1.11 4.54
CA ASP A 149 8.45 -1.32 4.04
C ASP A 149 8.82 -2.81 4.07
N ARG A 150 8.43 -3.54 5.11
CA ARG A 150 8.67 -4.99 5.24
C ARG A 150 7.91 -5.78 4.18
N GLU A 151 6.62 -5.50 3.97
CA GLU A 151 5.81 -6.17 2.93
C GLU A 151 6.34 -5.86 1.53
N THR A 152 6.71 -4.60 1.28
CA THR A 152 7.37 -4.19 0.04
C THR A 152 8.65 -4.97 -0.20
N GLN A 153 9.48 -5.15 0.83
CA GLN A 153 10.72 -5.90 0.71
C GLN A 153 10.47 -7.40 0.49
N LYS A 154 9.45 -7.98 1.13
CA LYS A 154 9.05 -9.38 0.87
C LYS A 154 8.64 -9.59 -0.58
N ALA A 155 7.80 -8.70 -1.13
CA ALA A 155 7.36 -8.78 -2.51
C ALA A 155 8.54 -8.68 -3.49
N ARG A 156 9.50 -7.78 -3.23
CA ARG A 156 10.73 -7.65 -4.01
C ARG A 156 11.57 -8.91 -3.97
N ASN A 157 11.76 -9.50 -2.79
CA ASN A 157 12.52 -10.73 -2.64
C ASN A 157 11.87 -11.89 -3.39
N ALA A 158 10.53 -12.01 -3.32
CA ALA A 158 9.78 -13.04 -4.03
C ALA A 158 9.97 -12.96 -5.56
N LEU A 159 9.98 -11.75 -6.13
CA LEU A 159 10.29 -11.55 -7.56
C LEU A 159 11.73 -11.97 -7.89
N LEU A 160 12.70 -11.58 -7.05
CA LEU A 160 14.11 -11.91 -7.26
C LEU A 160 14.38 -13.41 -7.14
N GLU A 161 13.72 -14.12 -6.21
CA GLU A 161 13.79 -15.58 -6.06
C GLU A 161 13.26 -16.32 -7.31
N GLN A 162 12.29 -15.74 -8.01
CA GLN A 162 11.79 -16.21 -9.29
C GLN A 162 12.70 -15.81 -10.47
N GLY A 163 13.79 -15.10 -10.21
CA GLY A 163 14.70 -14.60 -11.25
C GLY A 163 14.16 -13.41 -12.03
N ILE A 164 13.13 -12.70 -11.51
CA ILE A 164 12.50 -11.55 -12.16
C ILE A 164 13.14 -10.26 -11.64
N PRO A 165 13.83 -9.49 -12.47
CA PRO A 165 14.38 -8.19 -12.07
C PRO A 165 13.29 -7.20 -11.70
N VAL A 166 13.44 -6.49 -10.57
CA VAL A 166 12.44 -5.54 -10.05
C VAL A 166 12.60 -4.18 -10.72
N ASN A 167 12.05 -4.02 -11.91
CA ASN A 167 12.08 -2.79 -12.71
C ASN A 167 10.85 -2.67 -13.63
N ASN A 168 10.61 -1.49 -14.18
CA ASN A 168 9.45 -1.20 -15.04
C ASN A 168 9.39 -2.08 -16.30
N ASN A 169 10.54 -2.45 -16.86
CA ASN A 169 10.58 -3.27 -18.06
C ASN A 169 10.09 -4.71 -17.79
N SER A 170 10.55 -5.30 -16.68
CA SER A 170 10.10 -6.63 -16.26
C SER A 170 8.62 -6.64 -15.91
N LEU A 171 8.11 -5.57 -15.27
CA LEU A 171 6.67 -5.42 -15.03
C LEU A 171 5.90 -5.33 -16.37
N GLY A 172 6.35 -4.50 -17.32
CA GLY A 172 5.74 -4.42 -18.65
C GLY A 172 5.73 -5.77 -19.38
N GLN A 173 6.80 -6.55 -19.24
CA GLN A 173 6.88 -7.90 -19.80
C GLN A 173 5.87 -8.85 -19.13
N CYS A 174 5.75 -8.85 -17.79
CA CYS A 174 4.75 -9.65 -17.08
C CYS A 174 3.32 -9.29 -17.54
N VAL A 175 3.05 -7.99 -17.77
CA VAL A 175 1.76 -7.52 -18.30
C VAL A 175 1.51 -8.03 -19.71
N ALA A 176 2.52 -7.97 -20.60
CA ALA A 176 2.41 -8.49 -21.97
C ALA A 176 2.20 -9.99 -22.00
N GLU A 177 2.81 -10.72 -21.08
CA GLU A 177 2.72 -12.18 -20.96
C GLU A 177 1.48 -12.66 -20.21
N GLY A 178 0.70 -11.77 -19.59
CA GLY A 178 -0.51 -12.10 -18.82
C GLY A 178 -0.23 -12.74 -17.46
N ARG A 179 0.93 -12.46 -16.84
CA ARG A 179 1.38 -13.05 -15.58
C ARG A 179 0.83 -12.28 -14.38
N LEU A 180 -0.45 -12.49 -14.07
CA LEU A 180 -1.17 -11.73 -13.05
C LEU A 180 -0.51 -11.80 -11.66
N ASP A 181 -0.09 -13.00 -11.23
CA ASP A 181 0.51 -13.19 -9.90
C ASP A 181 1.78 -12.35 -9.72
N ASP A 182 2.61 -12.27 -10.76
CA ASP A 182 3.82 -11.46 -10.72
C ASP A 182 3.50 -9.96 -10.74
N ILE A 183 2.48 -9.54 -11.47
CA ILE A 183 2.00 -8.14 -11.46
C ILE A 183 1.54 -7.74 -10.06
N VAL A 184 0.83 -8.62 -9.35
CA VAL A 184 0.42 -8.40 -7.94
C VAL A 184 1.66 -8.25 -7.04
N LEU A 185 2.70 -9.08 -7.22
CA LEU A 185 3.97 -8.92 -6.50
C LEU A 185 4.66 -7.59 -6.82
N PHE A 186 4.66 -7.14 -8.07
CA PHE A 186 5.20 -5.83 -8.44
C PHE A 186 4.45 -4.69 -7.75
N PHE A 187 3.11 -4.76 -7.64
CA PHE A 187 2.34 -3.76 -6.92
C PHE A 187 2.64 -3.80 -5.42
N GLY A 188 2.79 -5.00 -4.83
CA GLY A 188 3.30 -5.19 -3.48
C GLY A 188 4.73 -4.63 -3.30
N ALA A 189 5.57 -4.66 -4.33
CA ALA A 189 6.93 -4.09 -4.36
C ALA A 189 6.96 -2.55 -4.54
N GLY A 190 5.80 -1.89 -4.59
CA GLY A 190 5.65 -0.44 -4.64
C GLY A 190 5.48 0.16 -6.04
N PHE A 191 5.25 -0.67 -7.06
CA PHE A 191 4.86 -0.18 -8.38
C PHE A 191 3.38 0.21 -8.40
N THR A 192 3.01 1.12 -9.30
CA THR A 192 1.65 1.67 -9.39
C THR A 192 1.02 1.41 -10.76
N PRO A 193 -0.32 1.43 -10.89
CA PRO A 193 -1.01 1.12 -12.15
C PRO A 193 -0.71 2.10 -13.29
N ASP A 194 -0.21 3.31 -12.97
CA ASP A 194 0.20 4.34 -13.92
C ASP A 194 1.66 4.20 -14.41
N THR A 195 2.37 3.16 -13.93
CA THR A 195 3.74 2.86 -14.34
C THR A 195 3.81 2.71 -15.86
N LYS A 196 4.89 3.24 -16.44
CA LYS A 196 5.25 3.04 -17.83
C LYS A 196 6.49 2.15 -17.93
N ASP A 197 6.61 1.39 -19.00
CA ASP A 197 7.83 0.65 -19.30
C ASP A 197 8.98 1.59 -19.69
N LYS A 198 10.14 1.03 -20.03
CA LYS A 198 11.33 1.80 -20.45
C LYS A 198 11.13 2.60 -21.74
N THR A 199 10.10 2.28 -22.53
CA THR A 199 9.80 2.95 -23.80
C THR A 199 8.69 3.99 -23.65
N GLY A 200 8.24 4.25 -22.43
CA GLY A 200 7.18 5.20 -22.11
C GLY A 200 5.76 4.68 -22.42
N VAL A 201 5.59 3.37 -22.55
CA VAL A 201 4.28 2.73 -22.78
C VAL A 201 3.64 2.40 -21.44
N PRO A 202 2.41 2.92 -21.15
CA PRO A 202 1.68 2.60 -19.93
C PRO A 202 1.27 1.12 -19.86
N LEU A 203 1.19 0.56 -18.63
CA LEU A 203 0.81 -0.84 -18.44
C LEU A 203 -0.54 -1.19 -19.08
N LEU A 204 -1.53 -0.29 -18.98
CA LEU A 204 -2.85 -0.50 -19.58
C LEU A 204 -2.78 -0.62 -21.11
N ASN A 205 -1.92 0.19 -21.77
CA ASN A 205 -1.66 0.08 -23.20
C ASN A 205 -0.99 -1.26 -23.56
N ILE A 206 -0.01 -1.69 -22.76
CA ILE A 206 0.67 -2.98 -22.97
C ILE A 206 -0.34 -4.13 -22.88
N ALA A 207 -1.20 -4.14 -21.86
CA ALA A 207 -2.23 -5.16 -21.67
C ALA A 207 -3.25 -5.15 -22.83
N ALA A 208 -3.67 -3.95 -23.26
CA ALA A 208 -4.60 -3.79 -24.39
C ALA A 208 -4.00 -4.26 -25.73
N ARG A 209 -2.73 -3.97 -26.00
CA ARG A 209 -2.00 -4.46 -27.20
C ARG A 209 -1.85 -5.97 -27.21
N ALA A 210 -1.64 -6.57 -26.05
CA ALA A 210 -1.49 -8.01 -25.89
C ALA A 210 -2.84 -8.77 -25.90
N GLY A 211 -3.96 -8.07 -25.80
CA GLY A 211 -5.28 -8.67 -25.70
C GLY A 211 -5.54 -9.37 -24.35
N ASN A 212 -4.78 -9.03 -23.33
CA ASN A 212 -4.87 -9.64 -22.00
C ASN A 212 -6.04 -9.06 -21.20
N TYR A 213 -7.24 -9.55 -21.47
CA TYR A 213 -8.48 -9.06 -20.87
C TYR A 213 -8.45 -9.03 -19.34
N GLU A 214 -7.99 -10.12 -18.72
CA GLU A 214 -7.91 -10.23 -17.27
C GLU A 214 -7.01 -9.15 -16.65
N ILE A 215 -5.87 -8.89 -17.29
CA ILE A 215 -4.92 -7.85 -16.85
C ILE A 215 -5.51 -6.45 -17.05
N VAL A 216 -6.21 -6.21 -18.15
CA VAL A 216 -6.91 -4.93 -18.38
C VAL A 216 -7.92 -4.69 -17.25
N GLN A 217 -8.75 -5.67 -16.92
CA GLN A 217 -9.71 -5.55 -15.83
C GLN A 217 -9.03 -5.31 -14.47
N PHE A 218 -7.95 -6.04 -14.19
CA PHE A 218 -7.17 -5.87 -12.97
C PHE A 218 -6.61 -4.44 -12.87
N LEU A 219 -5.98 -3.93 -13.94
CA LEU A 219 -5.40 -2.58 -13.98
C LEU A 219 -6.47 -1.50 -13.82
N LEU A 220 -7.63 -1.63 -14.48
CA LEU A 220 -8.76 -0.72 -14.33
C LEU A 220 -9.30 -0.68 -12.89
N LYS A 221 -9.46 -1.85 -12.25
CA LYS A 221 -9.86 -1.96 -10.83
C LYS A 221 -8.81 -1.37 -9.88
N ALA A 222 -7.53 -1.48 -10.24
CA ALA A 222 -6.44 -0.88 -9.48
C ALA A 222 -6.31 0.64 -9.67
N GLY A 223 -7.15 1.25 -10.51
CA GLY A 223 -7.18 2.69 -10.76
C GLY A 223 -6.21 3.17 -11.83
N ALA A 224 -5.85 2.33 -12.80
CA ALA A 224 -5.02 2.74 -13.94
C ALA A 224 -5.67 3.90 -14.70
N PRO A 225 -4.93 5.00 -14.99
CA PRO A 225 -5.47 6.10 -15.74
C PRO A 225 -5.74 5.69 -17.20
N VAL A 226 -7.02 5.70 -17.60
CA VAL A 226 -7.51 5.15 -18.87
C VAL A 226 -6.99 5.91 -20.10
N ASN A 227 -6.70 7.22 -19.94
CA ASN A 227 -6.33 8.10 -21.04
C ASN A 227 -4.83 8.42 -21.11
N LEU A 228 -3.97 7.65 -20.39
CA LEU A 228 -2.52 7.78 -20.57
C LEU A 228 -2.14 7.43 -22.02
N ARG A 229 -1.19 8.19 -22.55
CA ARG A 229 -0.70 8.01 -23.92
C ARG A 229 0.64 7.30 -23.92
N ALA A 230 0.77 6.36 -24.84
CA ALA A 230 2.01 5.64 -25.11
C ALA A 230 2.96 6.52 -25.93
N GLU A 231 4.19 6.70 -25.45
CA GLU A 231 5.16 7.60 -26.10
C GLU A 231 5.66 7.11 -27.47
N ASP A 232 5.54 5.82 -27.75
CA ASP A 232 5.94 5.22 -29.01
C ASP A 232 5.00 5.59 -30.19
N ARG A 233 3.69 5.47 -29.99
CA ARG A 233 2.66 5.66 -31.04
C ARG A 233 1.69 6.80 -30.77
N ASP A 234 1.77 7.40 -29.59
CA ASP A 234 0.85 8.42 -29.09
C ASP A 234 -0.63 7.95 -29.02
N THR A 235 -0.81 6.65 -28.73
CA THR A 235 -2.10 5.99 -28.59
C THR A 235 -2.51 5.86 -27.12
N ASN A 236 -3.82 5.78 -26.83
CA ASN A 236 -4.33 5.27 -25.57
C ASN A 236 -4.63 3.76 -25.67
N ALA A 237 -5.01 3.15 -24.55
CA ALA A 237 -5.32 1.71 -24.52
C ALA A 237 -6.50 1.33 -25.42
N LEU A 238 -7.50 2.22 -25.58
CA LEU A 238 -8.63 1.99 -26.46
C LEU A 238 -8.18 1.88 -27.93
N LEU A 239 -7.39 2.83 -28.42
CA LEU A 239 -6.89 2.78 -29.79
C LEU A 239 -6.02 1.53 -30.03
N ASP A 240 -5.19 1.16 -29.05
CA ASP A 240 -4.38 -0.05 -29.09
C ASP A 240 -5.25 -1.34 -29.14
N SER A 241 -6.35 -1.39 -28.38
CA SER A 241 -7.28 -2.53 -28.39
C SER A 241 -8.08 -2.63 -29.69
N VAL A 242 -8.43 -1.51 -30.32
CA VAL A 242 -9.08 -1.49 -31.64
C VAL A 242 -8.12 -2.01 -32.72
N MET A 243 -6.83 -1.64 -32.68
CA MET A 243 -5.82 -2.21 -33.57
C MET A 243 -5.70 -3.73 -33.44
N GLY A 244 -5.89 -4.25 -32.22
CA GLY A 244 -5.88 -5.70 -31.91
C GLY A 244 -7.22 -6.41 -32.14
N LYS A 245 -8.31 -5.67 -32.40
CA LYS A 245 -9.70 -6.17 -32.54
C LYS A 245 -10.24 -6.89 -31.31
N PHE A 246 -9.88 -6.44 -30.12
CA PHE A 246 -10.28 -7.04 -28.83
C PHE A 246 -11.58 -6.42 -28.31
N SER A 247 -12.74 -6.89 -28.81
CA SER A 247 -14.05 -6.29 -28.54
C SER A 247 -14.41 -6.17 -27.07
N ASP A 248 -14.12 -7.18 -26.25
CA ASP A 248 -14.39 -7.13 -24.82
C ASP A 248 -13.58 -6.03 -24.09
N ILE A 249 -12.30 -5.88 -24.49
CA ILE A 249 -11.41 -4.83 -23.96
C ILE A 249 -11.90 -3.45 -24.40
N ILE A 250 -12.30 -3.31 -25.65
CA ILE A 250 -12.85 -2.07 -26.22
C ILE A 250 -14.06 -1.62 -25.40
N THR A 251 -15.01 -2.53 -25.20
CA THR A 251 -16.23 -2.26 -24.41
C THR A 251 -15.91 -1.78 -23.00
N ASP A 252 -15.00 -2.45 -22.31
CA ASP A 252 -14.65 -2.09 -20.92
C ASP A 252 -13.87 -0.78 -20.82
N LEU A 253 -12.98 -0.49 -21.79
CA LEU A 253 -12.27 0.79 -21.85
C LEU A 253 -13.21 1.97 -22.14
N ILE A 254 -14.20 1.79 -23.02
CA ILE A 254 -15.26 2.78 -23.28
C ILE A 254 -16.06 3.06 -22.00
N LYS A 255 -16.51 2.00 -21.29
CA LYS A 255 -17.23 2.13 -20.00
C LYS A 255 -16.37 2.83 -18.95
N ALA A 256 -15.06 2.62 -18.95
CA ALA A 256 -14.12 3.27 -18.05
C ALA A 256 -13.84 4.75 -18.38
N GLY A 257 -14.44 5.28 -19.47
CA GLY A 257 -14.31 6.68 -19.85
C GLY A 257 -13.10 6.98 -20.73
N SER A 258 -12.69 6.02 -21.56
CA SER A 258 -11.64 6.27 -22.54
C SER A 258 -12.06 7.32 -23.56
N ASP A 259 -11.15 8.24 -23.91
CA ASP A 259 -11.37 9.19 -24.98
C ASP A 259 -11.31 8.47 -26.34
N VAL A 260 -12.47 8.39 -27.00
CA VAL A 260 -12.67 7.70 -28.29
C VAL A 260 -12.13 8.48 -29.47
N ASN A 261 -11.79 9.76 -29.28
CA ASN A 261 -11.35 10.69 -30.34
C ASN A 261 -9.85 10.96 -30.32
N ILE A 262 -9.09 10.26 -29.48
CA ILE A 262 -7.62 10.38 -29.46
C ILE A 262 -7.05 10.02 -30.84
N GLN A 263 -6.08 10.81 -31.28
CA GLN A 263 -5.33 10.57 -32.49
C GLN A 263 -3.92 10.04 -32.18
N SER A 264 -3.50 9.02 -32.91
CA SER A 264 -2.12 8.54 -32.92
C SER A 264 -1.15 9.53 -33.53
N LYS A 265 0.16 9.22 -33.54
CA LYS A 265 1.18 10.00 -34.26
C LYS A 265 0.86 10.21 -35.76
N ASP A 266 0.18 9.23 -36.36
CA ASP A 266 -0.25 9.28 -37.77
C ASP A 266 -1.61 9.99 -37.95
N GLY A 267 -2.16 10.53 -36.86
CA GLY A 267 -3.47 11.20 -36.85
C GLY A 267 -4.66 10.22 -36.85
N GLN A 268 -4.42 8.90 -36.76
CA GLN A 268 -5.50 7.93 -36.83
C GLN A 268 -6.28 7.91 -35.51
N THR A 269 -7.63 7.89 -35.62
CA THR A 269 -8.54 7.63 -34.49
C THR A 269 -8.93 6.17 -34.46
N ALA A 270 -9.47 5.71 -33.31
CA ALA A 270 -10.03 4.36 -33.18
C ALA A 270 -11.07 4.06 -34.28
N LEU A 271 -11.91 5.05 -34.64
CA LEU A 271 -12.93 4.91 -35.68
C LEU A 271 -12.31 4.73 -37.08
N ILE A 272 -11.23 5.46 -37.41
CA ILE A 272 -10.50 5.28 -38.69
C ILE A 272 -9.94 3.86 -38.78
N VAL A 273 -9.32 3.37 -37.71
CA VAL A 273 -8.74 2.01 -37.64
C VAL A 273 -9.83 0.96 -37.83
N ALA A 274 -10.95 1.07 -37.08
CA ALA A 274 -12.06 0.12 -37.18
C ALA A 274 -12.66 0.08 -38.60
N VAL A 275 -12.83 1.24 -39.27
CA VAL A 275 -13.29 1.30 -40.65
C VAL A 275 -12.28 0.64 -41.59
N GLY A 276 -10.97 0.84 -41.39
CA GLY A 276 -9.92 0.19 -42.18
C GLY A 276 -9.94 -1.32 -42.03
N ALA A 277 -10.21 -1.81 -40.82
CA ALA A 277 -10.25 -3.22 -40.50
C ALA A 277 -11.58 -3.93 -40.86
N ASP A 278 -12.59 -3.21 -41.31
CA ASP A 278 -13.95 -3.68 -41.65
C ASP A 278 -14.74 -4.25 -40.45
N GLU A 279 -14.49 -3.69 -39.27
CA GLU A 279 -15.11 -4.15 -38.02
C GLU A 279 -16.37 -3.32 -37.73
N THR A 280 -17.50 -3.66 -38.38
CA THR A 280 -18.75 -2.88 -38.29
C THR A 280 -19.27 -2.77 -36.86
N GLU A 281 -19.17 -3.86 -36.07
CA GLU A 281 -19.63 -3.87 -34.67
C GLU A 281 -18.81 -2.89 -33.81
N ILE A 282 -17.49 -2.85 -33.99
CA ILE A 282 -16.61 -1.89 -33.28
C ILE A 282 -16.91 -0.46 -33.73
N VAL A 283 -17.18 -0.24 -35.02
CA VAL A 283 -17.58 1.09 -35.55
C VAL A 283 -18.87 1.57 -34.86
N GLU A 284 -19.88 0.71 -34.77
CA GLU A 284 -21.14 1.07 -34.09
C GLU A 284 -20.93 1.40 -32.61
N GLU A 285 -20.12 0.60 -31.91
CA GLU A 285 -19.83 0.81 -30.50
C GLU A 285 -19.10 2.13 -30.26
N LEU A 286 -18.08 2.42 -31.07
CA LEU A 286 -17.35 3.70 -31.02
C LEU A 286 -18.26 4.91 -31.31
N LEU A 287 -19.17 4.80 -32.29
CA LEU A 287 -20.14 5.86 -32.58
C LEU A 287 -21.09 6.08 -31.40
N LYS A 288 -21.64 5.02 -30.80
CA LYS A 288 -22.48 5.10 -29.60
C LYS A 288 -21.74 5.76 -28.42
N ALA A 289 -20.42 5.59 -28.35
CA ALA A 289 -19.54 6.23 -27.37
C ALA A 289 -19.19 7.69 -27.70
N GLY A 290 -19.59 8.20 -28.86
CA GLY A 290 -19.38 9.59 -29.28
C GLY A 290 -18.15 9.81 -30.15
N ALA A 291 -17.67 8.78 -30.85
CA ALA A 291 -16.58 8.94 -31.82
C ALA A 291 -17.03 9.84 -32.98
N ASN A 292 -16.16 10.81 -33.36
CA ASN A 292 -16.42 11.74 -34.44
C ASN A 292 -15.91 11.18 -35.78
N PRO A 293 -16.78 10.85 -36.74
CA PRO A 293 -16.38 10.26 -38.02
C PRO A 293 -15.66 11.23 -38.97
N ASP A 294 -15.60 12.52 -38.62
CA ASP A 294 -15.05 13.57 -39.49
C ASP A 294 -13.64 14.04 -39.07
N ILE A 295 -13.09 13.51 -37.96
CA ILE A 295 -11.68 13.75 -37.61
C ILE A 295 -10.80 13.11 -38.67
N SER A 296 -9.89 13.89 -39.23
CA SER A 296 -9.01 13.44 -40.31
C SER A 296 -7.63 13.07 -39.78
N ASP A 297 -7.04 12.04 -40.36
CA ASP A 297 -5.65 11.65 -40.15
C ASP A 297 -4.67 12.63 -40.84
N ASN A 298 -3.36 12.37 -40.74
CA ASN A 298 -2.32 13.20 -41.35
C ASN A 298 -2.36 13.21 -42.89
N MET A 299 -3.10 12.29 -43.50
CA MET A 299 -3.36 12.24 -44.94
C MET A 299 -4.61 13.05 -45.36
N GLY A 300 -5.32 13.66 -44.39
CA GLY A 300 -6.57 14.38 -44.60
C GLY A 300 -7.79 13.47 -44.81
N MET A 301 -7.66 12.16 -44.44
CA MET A 301 -8.71 11.16 -44.59
C MET A 301 -9.41 10.92 -43.26
N SER A 302 -10.74 11.07 -43.25
CA SER A 302 -11.57 10.73 -42.07
C SER A 302 -12.20 9.36 -42.22
N ALA A 303 -12.75 8.81 -41.12
CA ALA A 303 -13.47 7.53 -41.13
C ALA A 303 -14.57 7.50 -42.21
N ARG A 304 -15.34 8.61 -42.36
CA ARG A 304 -16.37 8.77 -43.38
C ARG A 304 -15.77 8.72 -44.81
N LYS A 305 -14.64 9.41 -45.04
CA LYS A 305 -13.96 9.40 -46.33
C LYS A 305 -13.40 8.02 -46.66
N TYR A 306 -12.81 7.31 -45.69
CA TYR A 306 -12.31 5.96 -45.89
C TYR A 306 -13.45 4.97 -46.23
N ALA A 307 -14.60 5.04 -45.54
CA ALA A 307 -15.75 4.21 -45.85
C ALA A 307 -16.25 4.43 -47.29
N SER A 308 -16.29 5.67 -47.74
CA SER A 308 -16.66 6.02 -49.12
C SER A 308 -15.62 5.53 -50.13
N LEU A 309 -14.30 5.73 -49.86
CA LEU A 309 -13.20 5.31 -50.70
C LEU A 309 -13.18 3.77 -50.89
N PHE A 310 -13.37 3.05 -49.83
CA PHE A 310 -13.39 1.58 -49.84
C PHE A 310 -14.75 0.99 -50.24
N ARG A 311 -15.73 1.83 -50.61
CA ARG A 311 -17.09 1.46 -51.04
C ARG A 311 -17.83 0.59 -49.98
N LYS A 312 -17.61 0.88 -48.71
CA LYS A 312 -18.26 0.19 -47.59
C LYS A 312 -19.65 0.75 -47.36
N THR A 313 -20.63 0.29 -48.16
CA THR A 313 -21.96 0.88 -48.27
C THR A 313 -22.70 0.88 -46.93
N GLU A 314 -22.54 -0.15 -46.10
CA GLU A 314 -23.16 -0.25 -44.78
C GLU A 314 -22.61 0.84 -43.84
N LEU A 315 -21.30 1.04 -43.77
CA LEU A 315 -20.66 2.07 -42.95
C LEU A 315 -21.00 3.47 -43.45
N VAL A 316 -21.08 3.67 -44.76
CA VAL A 316 -21.50 4.98 -45.34
C VAL A 316 -22.92 5.31 -44.92
N ASN A 317 -23.84 4.36 -44.99
CA ASN A 317 -25.23 4.54 -44.51
C ASN A 317 -25.26 4.83 -43.00
N LEU A 318 -24.51 4.08 -42.20
CA LEU A 318 -24.39 4.27 -40.77
C LEU A 318 -23.92 5.71 -40.45
N PHE A 319 -22.85 6.19 -41.10
CA PHE A 319 -22.35 7.56 -40.90
C PHE A 319 -23.31 8.65 -41.36
N ASN A 320 -24.14 8.38 -42.36
CA ASN A 320 -25.13 9.34 -42.84
C ASN A 320 -26.33 9.46 -41.90
N THR A 321 -26.66 8.40 -41.21
CA THR A 321 -27.74 8.39 -40.20
C THR A 321 -27.27 8.83 -38.81
N TYR A 322 -25.93 8.79 -38.58
CA TYR A 322 -25.37 9.17 -37.30
C TYR A 322 -25.38 10.69 -37.10
N THR A 323 -26.13 11.11 -36.12
CA THR A 323 -26.12 12.47 -35.57
C THR A 323 -25.40 12.44 -34.22
N PRO A 324 -24.25 13.10 -34.06
CA PRO A 324 -23.57 13.13 -32.78
C PRO A 324 -24.48 13.79 -31.72
N GLU A 325 -24.80 13.05 -30.66
CA GLU A 325 -25.43 13.65 -29.48
C GLU A 325 -24.47 14.69 -28.92
N LYS A 326 -24.90 15.95 -28.88
CA LYS A 326 -24.14 17.01 -28.20
C LYS A 326 -24.19 16.64 -26.71
N LYS A 327 -23.08 16.06 -26.16
CA LYS A 327 -22.87 16.03 -24.73
C LYS A 327 -22.79 17.49 -24.26
N GLY A 328 -23.84 17.93 -23.52
CA GLY A 328 -23.91 19.25 -22.90
C GLY A 328 -22.92 19.42 -21.75
#